data_ca53202440cb4dc6c9d4ad83a70e2962
#
_entry.id   ca53202440cb4dc6c9d4ad83a70e2962
#
_cell.length_a   1.000
_cell.length_b   1.000
_cell.length_c   1.000
_cell.angle_alpha   90.00
_cell.angle_beta   90.00
_cell.angle_gamma   90.00
#
_symmetry.space_group_name_H-M   'P 1'
#
loop_
_entity.id
_entity.type
_entity.pdbx_description
1 polymer ?
#
loop_
_entity_poly.entity_id
_entity_poly.type
_entity_poly.pdbx_seq_one_letter_code
_entity_poly.pdbx_strand_id
1 'polypeptide(L)'
;MQLNWDGYLFLDVTARNDWSSTMSKDNRSYFYPSVSLSGVISDMLPKIGGNMPEWFTFAKVRASYAEVGNDLDPYQLYNNYTVGKDENGNTTAAPGQILFDSSVRSELIKSWEAGLDVRFLQNRLGLDFAWYKTNATRQLLNLPLDPFAGYSSRKVNAGNIQNEGLEISLNGAIFQSPDVQGFNWNATAQFSLNRNKIIDLYPGVTLYDIKTLDAIQIMAAQGSYYGDIYGQTFLRVTDKDSPHYGKVIVGDDGLPLISAEKSKVGNQSPDWMLGLTNSFSYKGFNLSFLVDFRIGGDIYSATASNLFVRGNAAGTVVNGERQDFVVPNTVVRKDGGYVENNVPVTHQNYWERIGSTGNYGLPEVFTYDATNIRLRNITLGYTFNRAMLKKTPFQRLNLSATCNNVWMIHYNLPGIDPESVSATNTNATGFENGAAPTSRSFTFNVTVGF
;
A
#
# COMPACT_ATOMS: atom_id res chain seq x y z
N MET A 1 8.53 18.12 28.32
CA MET A 1 9.05 19.49 28.56
C MET A 1 8.90 20.24 27.26
N GLN A 2 8.28 21.42 27.32
CA GLN A 2 8.15 22.30 26.15
C GLN A 2 8.85 23.61 26.45
N LEU A 3 9.73 24.02 25.57
CA LEU A 3 10.41 25.31 25.63
C LEU A 3 10.01 26.11 24.40
N ASN A 4 9.62 27.35 24.65
CA ASN A 4 9.33 28.33 23.63
C ASN A 4 10.26 29.52 23.82
N TRP A 5 11.08 29.80 22.81
CA TRP A 5 11.94 30.98 22.82
C TRP A 5 11.33 32.05 21.93
N ASP A 6 10.85 33.11 22.57
CA ASP A 6 10.38 34.36 21.94
C ASP A 6 9.33 34.17 20.83
N GLY A 7 8.56 33.08 20.87
CA GLY A 7 7.46 32.76 19.95
C GLY A 7 7.90 32.20 18.59
N TYR A 8 9.19 32.06 18.30
CA TYR A 8 9.65 31.58 17.00
C TYR A 8 10.48 30.28 17.06
N LEU A 9 11.05 29.91 18.20
CA LEU A 9 11.80 28.66 18.35
C LEU A 9 11.15 27.80 19.43
N PHE A 10 10.84 26.56 19.07
CA PHE A 10 10.16 25.60 19.95
C PHE A 10 10.97 24.33 20.05
N LEU A 11 11.19 23.90 21.28
CA LEU A 11 11.79 22.60 21.58
C LEU A 11 10.85 21.80 22.45
N ASP A 12 10.45 20.63 21.96
CA ASP A 12 9.67 19.65 22.69
C ASP A 12 10.53 18.44 23.00
N VAL A 13 10.63 18.07 24.26
CA VAL A 13 11.31 16.87 24.73
C VAL A 13 10.32 16.05 25.54
N THR A 14 10.11 14.81 25.12
CA THR A 14 9.29 13.86 25.85
C THR A 14 10.07 12.61 26.19
N ALA A 15 9.71 12.00 27.30
CA ALA A 15 10.25 10.72 27.74
C ALA A 15 9.15 9.94 28.42
N ARG A 16 8.98 8.68 28.01
CA ARG A 16 7.99 7.77 28.61
C ARG A 16 8.66 6.45 28.91
N ASN A 17 8.32 5.86 30.04
CA ASN A 17 8.66 4.50 30.35
C ASN A 17 7.40 3.68 30.55
N ASP A 18 7.24 2.60 29.80
CA ASP A 18 6.08 1.72 29.90
C ASP A 18 6.51 0.37 30.50
N TRP A 19 5.57 -0.25 31.19
CA TRP A 19 5.69 -1.61 31.72
C TRP A 19 4.56 -2.47 31.20
N SER A 20 4.88 -3.52 30.47
CA SER A 20 3.89 -4.41 29.91
C SER A 20 3.89 -5.77 30.62
N SER A 21 2.71 -6.25 30.97
CA SER A 21 2.53 -7.61 31.52
C SER A 21 2.65 -8.71 30.47
N THR A 22 2.64 -8.36 29.19
CA THR A 22 2.82 -9.30 28.07
C THR A 22 4.28 -9.69 27.87
N MET A 23 5.20 -8.98 28.52
CA MET A 23 6.65 -9.18 28.45
C MET A 23 7.19 -9.84 29.70
N SER A 24 8.31 -10.58 29.58
CA SER A 24 9.00 -11.17 30.73
C SER A 24 9.44 -10.10 31.72
N LYS A 25 9.63 -10.50 32.99
CA LYS A 25 10.01 -9.58 34.07
C LYS A 25 11.24 -8.74 33.72
N ASP A 26 12.21 -9.30 33.01
CA ASP A 26 13.47 -8.64 32.66
C ASP A 26 13.34 -7.71 31.44
N ASN A 27 12.31 -7.92 30.58
CA ASN A 27 12.12 -7.18 29.33
C ASN A 27 10.83 -6.34 29.32
N ARG A 28 10.04 -6.31 30.41
CA ARG A 28 8.73 -5.63 30.48
C ARG A 28 8.78 -4.12 30.52
N SER A 29 9.94 -3.54 30.89
CA SER A 29 10.14 -2.10 31.01
C SER A 29 10.88 -1.59 29.79
N TYR A 30 10.34 -0.60 29.10
CA TYR A 30 10.97 0.02 27.95
C TYR A 30 10.76 1.52 27.93
N PHE A 31 11.81 2.22 27.53
CA PHE A 31 11.91 3.67 27.55
C PHE A 31 11.87 4.25 26.14
N TYR A 32 11.05 5.29 25.95
CA TYR A 32 10.87 5.98 24.68
C TYR A 32 11.18 7.47 24.82
N PRO A 33 12.27 7.96 24.26
CA PRO A 33 12.53 9.39 24.12
C PRO A 33 11.90 9.93 22.83
N SER A 34 11.53 11.22 22.85
CA SER A 34 11.35 11.98 21.64
C SER A 34 11.85 13.40 21.81
N VAL A 35 12.38 13.96 20.71
CA VAL A 35 12.83 15.36 20.63
C VAL A 35 12.31 15.96 19.34
N SER A 36 11.66 17.11 19.42
CA SER A 36 11.20 17.87 18.26
C SER A 36 11.67 19.30 18.38
N LEU A 37 12.28 19.82 17.32
CA LEU A 37 12.70 21.21 17.17
C LEU A 37 11.97 21.84 16.01
N SER A 38 11.36 23.01 16.22
CA SER A 38 10.76 23.76 15.13
C SER A 38 11.06 25.26 15.26
N GLY A 39 11.30 25.90 14.11
CA GLY A 39 11.59 27.32 14.02
C GLY A 39 10.66 28.02 13.01
N VAL A 40 9.99 29.08 13.46
CA VAL A 40 9.19 29.96 12.61
C VAL A 40 10.11 31.05 12.08
N ILE A 41 10.67 30.81 10.89
CA ILE A 41 11.70 31.66 10.26
C ILE A 41 11.14 33.05 9.96
N SER A 42 9.86 33.15 9.56
CA SER A 42 9.16 34.41 9.30
C SER A 42 9.13 35.33 10.52
N ASP A 43 9.03 34.77 11.73
CA ASP A 43 8.97 35.54 12.98
C ASP A 43 10.38 35.78 13.58
N MET A 44 11.33 34.90 13.26
CA MET A 44 12.72 35.01 13.69
C MET A 44 13.47 36.13 12.94
N LEU A 45 13.35 36.17 11.61
CA LEU A 45 14.12 37.10 10.76
C LEU A 45 14.01 38.57 11.18
N PRO A 46 12.82 39.16 11.44
CA PRO A 46 12.71 40.54 11.88
C PRO A 46 13.44 40.82 13.21
N LYS A 47 13.46 39.83 14.09
CA LYS A 47 14.11 39.98 15.43
C LYS A 47 15.65 39.99 15.39
N ILE A 48 16.22 39.37 14.33
CA ILE A 48 17.69 39.37 14.11
C ILE A 48 18.12 40.42 13.06
N GLY A 49 17.22 41.35 12.69
CA GLY A 49 17.53 42.46 11.77
C GLY A 49 17.39 42.13 10.30
N GLY A 50 16.79 40.98 9.96
CA GLY A 50 16.44 40.59 8.58
C GLY A 50 14.98 40.92 8.24
N ASN A 51 14.67 40.96 6.95
CA ASN A 51 13.30 41.12 6.46
C ASN A 51 12.96 40.05 5.42
N MET A 52 11.73 39.57 5.45
CA MET A 52 11.23 38.71 4.38
C MET A 52 10.65 39.57 3.24
N PRO A 53 10.80 39.14 1.95
CA PRO A 53 10.10 39.77 0.85
C PRO A 53 8.58 39.72 1.05
N GLU A 54 7.84 40.75 0.59
CA GLU A 54 6.37 40.82 0.77
C GLU A 54 5.61 39.62 0.17
N TRP A 55 6.15 39.03 -0.88
CA TRP A 55 5.55 37.83 -1.51
C TRP A 55 5.75 36.54 -0.72
N PHE A 56 6.65 36.52 0.27
CA PHE A 56 6.94 35.36 1.12
C PHE A 56 6.32 35.59 2.51
N THR A 57 5.19 34.97 2.76
CA THR A 57 4.31 35.30 3.89
C THR A 57 4.67 34.55 5.17
N PHE A 58 5.09 33.29 5.08
CA PHE A 58 5.35 32.44 6.22
C PHE A 58 6.38 31.38 5.89
N ALA A 59 7.24 31.05 6.84
CA ALA A 59 8.17 29.93 6.77
C ALA A 59 8.38 29.31 8.16
N LYS A 60 8.18 28.00 8.21
CA LYS A 60 8.47 27.18 9.39
C LYS A 60 9.26 25.94 8.97
N VAL A 61 10.33 25.66 9.68
CA VAL A 61 11.10 24.40 9.57
C VAL A 61 10.85 23.55 10.80
N ARG A 62 10.87 22.24 10.64
CA ARG A 62 10.74 21.28 11.74
C ARG A 62 11.67 20.10 11.54
N ALA A 63 12.18 19.55 12.64
CA ALA A 63 12.93 18.31 12.67
C ALA A 63 12.58 17.55 13.95
N SER A 64 12.41 16.25 13.85
CA SER A 64 12.11 15.42 15.02
C SER A 64 12.80 14.07 14.97
N TYR A 65 13.04 13.54 16.16
CA TYR A 65 13.42 12.16 16.40
C TYR A 65 12.53 11.57 17.47
N ALA A 66 12.03 10.36 17.25
CA ALA A 66 11.20 9.65 18.22
C ALA A 66 11.50 8.15 18.21
N GLU A 67 11.43 7.55 19.39
CA GLU A 67 11.41 6.11 19.56
C GLU A 67 10.03 5.68 20.08
N VAL A 68 9.53 4.56 19.54
CA VAL A 68 8.27 3.92 19.96
C VAL A 68 8.49 2.41 19.98
N GLY A 69 7.88 1.71 20.93
CA GLY A 69 7.89 0.27 20.99
C GLY A 69 6.51 -0.33 20.82
N ASN A 70 6.50 -1.61 20.51
CA ASN A 70 5.32 -2.45 20.48
C ASN A 70 5.62 -3.76 21.19
N ASP A 71 4.68 -4.29 21.96
CA ASP A 71 4.89 -5.50 22.75
C ASP A 71 4.19 -6.74 22.14
N LEU A 72 4.29 -7.86 22.84
CA LEU A 72 3.62 -9.08 22.46
C LEU A 72 2.12 -9.02 22.71
N ASP A 73 1.36 -9.79 21.97
CA ASP A 73 0.00 -10.12 22.37
C ASP A 73 -0.01 -10.90 23.69
N PRO A 74 -1.10 -10.87 24.43
CA PRO A 74 -1.23 -11.63 25.69
C PRO A 74 -0.94 -13.13 25.50
N TYR A 75 -0.39 -13.75 26.55
CA TYR A 75 -0.14 -15.19 26.65
C TYR A 75 0.92 -15.77 25.68
N GLN A 76 1.80 -14.94 25.13
CA GLN A 76 2.87 -15.37 24.21
C GLN A 76 4.26 -15.48 24.88
N LEU A 77 4.33 -15.55 26.20
CA LEU A 77 5.60 -15.72 26.94
C LEU A 77 5.92 -17.17 27.25
N TYR A 78 4.92 -18.04 27.31
CA TYR A 78 5.04 -19.40 27.83
C TYR A 78 4.45 -20.41 26.86
N ASN A 79 5.11 -21.54 26.76
CA ASN A 79 4.64 -22.65 25.95
C ASN A 79 3.55 -23.41 26.71
N ASN A 80 2.39 -23.54 26.13
CA ASN A 80 1.23 -24.18 26.70
C ASN A 80 0.90 -25.46 25.92
N TYR A 81 0.22 -26.38 26.60
CA TYR A 81 -0.34 -27.58 25.97
C TYR A 81 -1.85 -27.37 25.75
N THR A 82 -2.31 -27.71 24.56
CA THR A 82 -3.74 -27.83 24.30
C THR A 82 -4.19 -29.21 24.78
N VAL A 83 -5.11 -29.23 25.73
CA VAL A 83 -5.67 -30.48 26.26
C VAL A 83 -6.95 -30.79 25.50
N GLY A 84 -7.05 -31.97 24.94
CA GLY A 84 -8.19 -32.47 24.16
C GLY A 84 -8.54 -33.91 24.55
N LYS A 85 -9.39 -34.52 23.74
CA LYS A 85 -9.70 -35.96 23.81
C LYS A 85 -9.49 -36.59 22.44
N ASP A 86 -8.98 -37.81 22.41
CA ASP A 86 -8.93 -38.65 21.21
C ASP A 86 -10.33 -39.25 20.90
N GLU A 87 -10.44 -39.96 19.77
CA GLU A 87 -11.67 -40.62 19.36
C GLU A 87 -12.18 -41.68 20.35
N ASN A 88 -11.30 -42.20 21.21
CA ASN A 88 -11.63 -43.18 22.27
C ASN A 88 -12.00 -42.50 23.60
N GLY A 89 -12.01 -41.17 23.66
CA GLY A 89 -12.32 -40.43 24.88
C GLY A 89 -11.17 -40.22 25.85
N ASN A 90 -9.93 -40.67 25.49
CA ASN A 90 -8.75 -40.49 26.33
C ASN A 90 -8.28 -39.03 26.27
N THR A 91 -7.80 -38.54 27.42
CA THR A 91 -7.21 -37.19 27.46
C THR A 91 -5.89 -37.15 26.73
N THR A 92 -5.77 -36.22 25.77
CA THR A 92 -4.55 -35.95 25.04
C THR A 92 -4.04 -34.54 25.33
N ALA A 93 -2.74 -34.33 25.25
CA ALA A 93 -2.11 -33.04 25.37
C ALA A 93 -1.12 -32.86 24.22
N ALA A 94 -1.28 -31.80 23.45
CA ALA A 94 -0.39 -31.44 22.35
C ALA A 94 0.27 -30.08 22.61
N PRO A 95 1.58 -29.89 22.33
CA PRO A 95 2.22 -28.61 22.41
C PRO A 95 1.61 -27.67 21.39
N GLY A 96 1.64 -26.35 21.65
CA GLY A 96 1.33 -25.33 20.68
C GLY A 96 2.27 -25.40 19.47
N GLN A 97 1.87 -24.81 18.35
CA GLN A 97 2.69 -24.84 17.14
C GLN A 97 3.89 -23.89 17.18
N ILE A 98 3.82 -22.85 18.01
CA ILE A 98 4.86 -21.82 18.13
C ILE A 98 5.63 -22.03 19.42
N LEU A 99 6.95 -22.13 19.32
CA LEU A 99 7.85 -22.08 20.45
C LEU A 99 8.04 -20.63 20.90
N PHE A 100 7.51 -20.27 22.06
CA PHE A 100 7.73 -18.97 22.67
C PHE A 100 9.00 -18.94 23.51
N ASP A 101 9.67 -17.78 23.50
CA ASP A 101 10.90 -17.54 24.22
C ASP A 101 10.73 -16.31 25.12
N SER A 102 10.95 -16.47 26.42
CA SER A 102 10.83 -15.39 27.39
C SER A 102 11.92 -14.31 27.25
N SER A 103 12.95 -14.52 26.43
CA SER A 103 14.01 -13.55 26.14
C SER A 103 13.59 -12.48 25.12
N VAL A 104 12.44 -12.64 24.46
CA VAL A 104 11.94 -11.63 23.50
C VAL A 104 11.74 -10.28 24.17
N ARG A 105 12.05 -9.24 23.41
CA ARG A 105 11.93 -7.82 23.79
C ARG A 105 10.85 -7.15 22.95
N SER A 106 10.38 -5.98 23.41
CA SER A 106 9.52 -5.12 22.60
C SER A 106 10.19 -4.77 21.27
N GLU A 107 9.37 -4.68 20.24
CA GLU A 107 9.79 -4.08 18.98
C GLU A 107 10.25 -2.64 19.22
N LEU A 108 11.15 -2.14 18.40
CA LEU A 108 11.66 -0.78 18.52
C LEU A 108 11.60 -0.08 17.17
N ILE A 109 10.80 0.98 17.12
CA ILE A 109 10.64 1.84 15.96
C ILE A 109 11.37 3.15 16.24
N LYS A 110 12.31 3.52 15.37
CA LYS A 110 13.09 4.76 15.42
C LYS A 110 12.71 5.58 14.20
N SER A 111 12.25 6.80 14.44
CA SER A 111 11.78 7.71 13.39
C SER A 111 12.54 9.00 13.37
N TRP A 112 12.96 9.44 12.20
CA TRP A 112 13.44 10.77 11.87
C TRP A 112 12.45 11.45 10.95
N GLU A 113 12.17 12.70 11.19
CA GLU A 113 11.34 13.52 10.32
C GLU A 113 11.98 14.91 10.16
N ALA A 114 11.94 15.44 8.94
CA ALA A 114 12.26 16.83 8.65
C ALA A 114 11.16 17.41 7.76
N GLY A 115 10.73 18.64 8.05
CA GLY A 115 9.63 19.26 7.31
C GLY A 115 9.78 20.75 7.16
N LEU A 116 9.07 21.28 6.17
CA LEU A 116 9.04 22.69 5.80
C LEU A 116 7.60 23.07 5.49
N ASP A 117 7.07 24.11 6.15
CA ASP A 117 5.79 24.78 5.80
C ASP A 117 6.14 26.19 5.34
N VAL A 118 5.82 26.50 4.09
CA VAL A 118 6.02 27.83 3.51
C VAL A 118 4.76 28.33 2.84
N ARG A 119 4.52 29.64 2.96
CA ARG A 119 3.35 30.31 2.37
C ARG A 119 3.77 31.55 1.64
N PHE A 120 3.16 31.75 0.51
CA PHE A 120 3.47 32.83 -0.43
C PHE A 120 2.23 33.64 -0.76
N LEU A 121 2.45 34.89 -1.27
CA LEU A 121 1.42 35.74 -1.86
C LEU A 121 0.23 35.93 -0.88
N GLN A 122 0.51 36.33 0.35
CA GLN A 122 -0.50 36.53 1.41
C GLN A 122 -1.33 35.27 1.69
N ASN A 123 -0.66 34.11 1.79
CA ASN A 123 -1.23 32.78 1.99
C ASN A 123 -2.06 32.22 0.81
N ARG A 124 -1.96 32.82 -0.38
CA ARG A 124 -2.63 32.30 -1.57
C ARG A 124 -2.01 31.00 -2.07
N LEU A 125 -0.73 30.79 -1.84
CA LEU A 125 -0.01 29.54 -2.14
C LEU A 125 0.67 29.05 -0.87
N GLY A 126 0.41 27.80 -0.50
CA GLY A 126 1.04 27.11 0.62
C GLY A 126 1.66 25.80 0.15
N LEU A 127 2.84 25.49 0.64
CA LEU A 127 3.54 24.23 0.47
C LEU A 127 3.93 23.69 1.85
N ASP A 128 3.46 22.50 2.19
CA ASP A 128 3.99 21.67 3.29
C ASP A 128 4.74 20.49 2.67
N PHE A 129 5.96 20.31 3.11
CA PHE A 129 6.86 19.24 2.71
C PHE A 129 7.32 18.48 3.95
N ALA A 130 7.25 17.16 3.94
CA ALA A 130 7.82 16.30 4.95
C ALA A 130 8.65 15.19 4.29
N TRP A 131 9.83 14.95 4.82
CA TRP A 131 10.62 13.76 4.61
C TRP A 131 10.68 12.98 5.91
N TYR A 132 10.55 11.67 5.82
CA TYR A 132 10.67 10.79 6.98
C TYR A 132 11.50 9.55 6.66
N LYS A 133 12.12 9.03 7.71
CA LYS A 133 12.82 7.76 7.71
C LYS A 133 12.57 7.04 9.02
N THR A 134 11.97 5.86 8.92
CA THR A 134 11.62 5.04 10.08
C THR A 134 12.28 3.67 9.94
N ASN A 135 12.94 3.22 11.00
CA ASN A 135 13.49 1.88 11.10
C ASN A 135 12.74 1.11 12.19
N ALA A 136 12.01 0.08 11.79
CA ALA A 136 11.38 -0.88 12.70
C ALA A 136 12.34 -2.04 12.92
N THR A 137 12.91 -2.11 14.10
CA THR A 137 13.90 -3.11 14.51
C THR A 137 13.33 -4.04 15.58
N ARG A 138 13.96 -5.19 15.79
CA ARG A 138 13.48 -6.21 16.75
C ARG A 138 12.06 -6.68 16.44
N GLN A 139 11.71 -6.79 15.15
CA GLN A 139 10.39 -7.28 14.74
C GLN A 139 10.14 -8.67 15.33
N LEU A 140 8.91 -8.91 15.77
CA LEU A 140 8.50 -10.18 16.35
C LEU A 140 8.08 -11.14 15.23
N LEU A 141 9.01 -11.99 14.78
CA LEU A 141 8.82 -12.93 13.68
C LEU A 141 8.67 -14.38 14.18
N ASN A 142 7.85 -15.15 13.48
CA ASN A 142 7.75 -16.60 13.68
C ASN A 142 8.65 -17.30 12.65
N LEU A 143 9.84 -17.69 13.04
CA LEU A 143 10.76 -18.41 12.16
C LEU A 143 10.40 -19.89 12.11
N PRO A 144 10.31 -20.51 10.91
CA PRO A 144 10.12 -21.94 10.77
C PRO A 144 11.18 -22.73 11.55
N LEU A 145 10.75 -23.80 12.21
CA LEU A 145 11.62 -24.78 12.86
C LEU A 145 11.55 -26.12 12.13
N ASP A 146 12.57 -26.93 12.33
CA ASP A 146 12.52 -28.34 11.94
C ASP A 146 11.31 -29.01 12.64
N PRO A 147 10.42 -29.70 11.92
CA PRO A 147 9.28 -30.41 12.51
C PRO A 147 9.64 -31.38 13.62
N PHE A 148 10.84 -31.95 13.60
CA PHE A 148 11.34 -32.82 14.65
C PHE A 148 11.59 -32.12 15.99
N ALA A 149 11.62 -30.78 16.01
CA ALA A 149 11.69 -30.00 17.24
C ALA A 149 10.38 -30.00 18.06
N GLY A 150 9.30 -30.55 17.51
CA GLY A 150 7.98 -30.58 18.14
C GLY A 150 7.19 -29.28 18.02
N TYR A 151 7.74 -28.29 17.32
CA TYR A 151 7.12 -26.99 17.03
C TYR A 151 7.30 -26.65 15.55
N SER A 152 6.33 -25.99 14.94
CA SER A 152 6.43 -25.56 13.54
C SER A 152 7.23 -24.27 13.35
N SER A 153 7.28 -23.43 14.39
CA SER A 153 8.01 -22.17 14.36
C SER A 153 8.45 -21.71 15.75
N ARG A 154 9.40 -20.77 15.79
CA ARG A 154 9.86 -20.09 17.01
C ARG A 154 9.67 -18.59 16.87
N LYS A 155 9.14 -17.96 17.91
CA LYS A 155 9.05 -16.50 17.98
C LYS A 155 10.38 -15.90 18.42
N VAL A 156 10.88 -14.94 17.62
CA VAL A 156 12.17 -14.24 17.86
C VAL A 156 12.04 -12.76 17.57
N ASN A 157 12.91 -11.96 18.18
CA ASN A 157 13.14 -10.61 17.70
C ASN A 157 14.15 -10.64 16.56
N ALA A 158 13.78 -10.10 15.40
CA ALA A 158 14.64 -10.10 14.24
C ALA A 158 14.30 -8.93 13.29
N GLY A 159 15.20 -8.71 12.37
CA GLY A 159 14.97 -7.83 11.25
C GLY A 159 15.09 -6.34 11.55
N ASN A 160 15.26 -5.62 10.45
CA ASN A 160 15.23 -4.18 10.35
C ASN A 160 14.47 -3.81 9.07
N ILE A 161 13.28 -3.27 9.23
CA ILE A 161 12.44 -2.81 8.12
C ILE A 161 12.50 -1.30 8.10
N GLN A 162 12.96 -0.73 6.99
CA GLN A 162 13.09 0.71 6.82
C GLN A 162 11.96 1.23 5.93
N ASN A 163 11.23 2.22 6.43
CA ASN A 163 10.34 3.06 5.64
C ASN A 163 11.01 4.42 5.45
N GLU A 164 11.10 4.87 4.21
CA GLU A 164 11.60 6.19 3.87
C GLU A 164 10.69 6.80 2.81
N GLY A 165 10.28 8.05 3.02
CA GLY A 165 9.31 8.67 2.13
C GLY A 165 9.28 10.17 2.14
N LEU A 166 8.47 10.68 1.21
CA LEU A 166 8.19 12.10 1.03
C LEU A 166 6.69 12.32 1.02
N GLU A 167 6.25 13.36 1.71
CA GLU A 167 4.87 13.85 1.65
C GLU A 167 4.89 15.33 1.28
N ILE A 168 4.08 15.71 0.30
CA ILE A 168 3.99 17.08 -0.20
C ILE A 168 2.52 17.47 -0.27
N SER A 169 2.15 18.55 0.40
CA SER A 169 0.84 19.19 0.27
C SER A 169 1.00 20.59 -0.32
N LEU A 170 0.42 20.79 -1.48
CA LEU A 170 0.39 22.08 -2.17
C LEU A 170 -1.05 22.60 -2.19
N ASN A 171 -1.28 23.78 -1.61
CA ASN A 171 -2.57 24.43 -1.54
C ASN A 171 -2.51 25.77 -2.26
N GLY A 172 -3.48 26.04 -3.15
CA GLY A 172 -3.50 27.27 -3.91
C GLY A 172 -4.88 27.88 -4.07
N ALA A 173 -5.04 29.17 -3.74
CA ALA A 173 -6.15 29.99 -4.19
C ALA A 173 -5.80 30.52 -5.59
N ILE A 174 -6.08 29.71 -6.62
CA ILE A 174 -5.70 29.95 -8.01
C ILE A 174 -6.37 31.24 -8.51
N PHE A 175 -7.65 31.36 -8.21
CA PHE A 175 -8.41 32.58 -8.47
C PHE A 175 -9.26 32.92 -7.26
N GLN A 176 -9.20 34.18 -6.83
CA GLN A 176 -9.99 34.70 -5.73
C GLN A 176 -10.62 36.01 -6.14
N SER A 177 -11.95 36.04 -6.21
CA SER A 177 -12.69 37.26 -6.51
C SER A 177 -12.69 38.20 -5.30
N PRO A 178 -12.56 39.52 -5.52
CA PRO A 178 -12.82 40.52 -4.47
C PRO A 178 -14.29 40.57 -4.05
N ASP A 179 -15.21 40.13 -4.90
CA ASP A 179 -16.64 40.06 -4.60
C ASP A 179 -16.95 38.72 -3.87
N VAL A 180 -17.70 38.79 -2.76
CA VAL A 180 -18.12 37.65 -1.94
C VAL A 180 -18.92 36.63 -2.75
N GLN A 181 -19.65 37.05 -3.78
CA GLN A 181 -20.38 36.17 -4.69
C GLN A 181 -19.65 35.85 -6.00
N GLY A 182 -18.45 36.38 -6.16
CA GLY A 182 -17.65 36.21 -7.36
C GLY A 182 -17.12 34.79 -7.51
N PHE A 183 -16.47 34.54 -8.63
CA PHE A 183 -15.85 33.22 -8.90
C PHE A 183 -14.59 33.04 -8.05
N ASN A 184 -14.48 31.89 -7.39
CA ASN A 184 -13.26 31.47 -6.70
C ASN A 184 -12.89 30.06 -7.15
N TRP A 185 -11.59 29.80 -7.26
CA TRP A 185 -11.02 28.51 -7.55
C TRP A 185 -9.87 28.23 -6.58
N ASN A 186 -10.04 27.15 -5.78
CA ASN A 186 -9.00 26.63 -4.93
C ASN A 186 -8.61 25.23 -5.43
N ALA A 187 -7.32 24.95 -5.42
CA ALA A 187 -6.78 23.64 -5.76
C ALA A 187 -5.85 23.15 -4.64
N THR A 188 -5.90 21.85 -4.37
CA THR A 188 -5.00 21.17 -3.44
C THR A 188 -4.43 19.95 -4.13
N ALA A 189 -3.10 19.78 -4.07
CA ALA A 189 -2.39 18.59 -4.51
C ALA A 189 -1.73 17.94 -3.29
N GLN A 190 -1.97 16.64 -3.08
CA GLN A 190 -1.38 15.85 -2.01
C GLN A 190 -0.61 14.70 -2.64
N PHE A 191 0.71 14.76 -2.58
CA PHE A 191 1.61 13.74 -3.11
C PHE A 191 2.23 12.95 -1.98
N SER A 192 2.34 11.63 -2.14
CA SER A 192 3.06 10.76 -1.22
C SER A 192 3.86 9.69 -1.97
N LEU A 193 5.05 9.45 -1.48
CA LEU A 193 5.95 8.39 -1.92
C LEU A 193 6.50 7.72 -0.68
N ASN A 194 6.40 6.39 -0.60
CA ASN A 194 7.00 5.59 0.46
C ASN A 194 7.79 4.42 -0.14
N ARG A 195 8.99 4.20 0.36
CA ARG A 195 9.84 3.04 0.05
C ARG A 195 10.04 2.24 1.32
N ASN A 196 9.44 1.05 1.35
CA ASN A 196 9.57 0.12 2.46
C ASN A 196 10.59 -0.96 2.08
N LYS A 197 11.77 -0.94 2.70
CA LYS A 197 12.88 -1.82 2.37
C LYS A 197 13.22 -2.75 3.53
N ILE A 198 13.45 -4.02 3.24
CA ILE A 198 13.97 -5.00 4.18
C ILE A 198 15.49 -4.84 4.23
N ILE A 199 15.98 -4.21 5.29
CA ILE A 199 17.43 -4.02 5.47
C ILE A 199 18.07 -5.30 5.93
N ASP A 200 17.45 -5.96 6.91
CA ASP A 200 17.95 -7.16 7.55
C ASP A 200 16.80 -8.06 8.01
N LEU A 201 17.04 -9.36 8.06
CA LEU A 201 16.15 -10.35 8.63
C LEU A 201 16.90 -11.06 9.79
N TYR A 202 16.47 -12.25 10.16
CA TYR A 202 17.19 -13.07 11.13
C TYR A 202 18.46 -13.65 10.50
N PRO A 203 19.59 -13.77 11.23
CA PRO A 203 20.82 -14.35 10.69
C PRO A 203 20.60 -15.73 10.03
N GLY A 204 21.02 -15.85 8.77
CA GLY A 204 20.82 -17.04 7.94
C GLY A 204 19.46 -17.12 7.22
N VAL A 205 18.55 -16.18 7.44
CA VAL A 205 17.28 -16.07 6.73
C VAL A 205 17.38 -14.93 5.72
N THR A 206 17.32 -15.22 4.45
CA THR A 206 17.35 -14.24 3.35
C THR A 206 15.96 -13.94 2.78
N LEU A 207 14.99 -14.81 3.07
CA LEU A 207 13.63 -14.73 2.56
C LEU A 207 12.65 -15.17 3.65
N TYR A 208 11.64 -14.37 3.92
CA TYR A 208 10.61 -14.64 4.93
C TYR A 208 9.21 -14.55 4.30
N ASP A 209 8.39 -15.61 4.52
CA ASP A 209 7.00 -15.67 4.04
C ASP A 209 6.10 -14.84 4.98
N ILE A 210 5.62 -13.70 4.47
CA ILE A 210 4.65 -12.87 5.19
C ILE A 210 3.28 -13.54 5.14
N LYS A 211 2.89 -14.02 3.94
CA LYS A 211 1.60 -14.68 3.72
C LYS A 211 1.61 -15.49 2.44
N THR A 212 1.27 -16.76 2.54
CA THR A 212 0.92 -17.58 1.38
C THR A 212 -0.57 -17.44 1.09
N LEU A 213 -0.91 -17.13 -0.15
CA LEU A 213 -2.27 -16.90 -0.66
C LEU A 213 -2.40 -17.59 -2.01
N ASP A 214 -3.15 -18.70 -2.05
CA ASP A 214 -3.41 -19.46 -3.28
C ASP A 214 -2.11 -19.76 -4.08
N ALA A 215 -1.96 -19.18 -5.28
CA ALA A 215 -0.81 -19.39 -6.16
C ALA A 215 0.42 -18.55 -5.79
N ILE A 216 0.27 -17.51 -4.99
CA ILE A 216 1.33 -16.56 -4.69
C ILE A 216 1.79 -16.61 -3.24
N GLN A 217 2.97 -16.07 -3.00
CA GLN A 217 3.51 -15.76 -1.68
C GLN A 217 3.91 -14.30 -1.62
N ILE A 218 3.44 -13.60 -0.59
CA ILE A 218 3.94 -12.26 -0.30
C ILE A 218 5.14 -12.41 0.62
N MET A 219 6.30 -11.94 0.16
CA MET A 219 7.58 -12.22 0.78
C MET A 219 8.27 -10.95 1.27
N ALA A 220 9.07 -11.09 2.32
CA ALA A 220 10.11 -10.15 2.69
C ALA A 220 11.47 -10.75 2.31
N ALA A 221 12.13 -10.19 1.30
CA ALA A 221 13.46 -10.60 0.88
C ALA A 221 14.49 -9.59 1.38
N GLN A 222 15.57 -10.04 2.02
CA GLN A 222 16.64 -9.16 2.49
C GLN A 222 17.23 -8.35 1.33
N GLY A 223 17.35 -7.04 1.52
CA GLY A 223 17.83 -6.10 0.49
C GLY A 223 16.78 -5.67 -0.54
N SER A 224 15.61 -6.31 -0.58
CA SER A 224 14.50 -5.97 -1.47
C SER A 224 13.44 -5.07 -0.78
N TYR A 225 12.41 -4.72 -1.52
CA TYR A 225 11.28 -4.00 -0.97
C TYR A 225 10.30 -4.96 -0.27
N TYR A 226 9.62 -4.44 0.76
CA TYR A 226 8.58 -5.17 1.47
C TYR A 226 7.39 -5.47 0.54
N GLY A 227 6.83 -6.68 0.66
CA GLY A 227 5.65 -7.05 -0.09
C GLY A 227 5.93 -7.50 -1.53
N ASP A 228 7.09 -8.06 -1.80
CA ASP A 228 7.37 -8.73 -3.05
C ASP A 228 6.43 -9.90 -3.27
N ILE A 229 5.85 -10.00 -4.46
CA ILE A 229 4.97 -11.07 -4.89
C ILE A 229 5.83 -12.14 -5.57
N TYR A 230 5.83 -13.34 -4.98
CA TYR A 230 6.52 -14.50 -5.54
C TYR A 230 5.51 -15.52 -6.05
N GLY A 231 5.81 -16.11 -7.18
CA GLY A 231 4.99 -17.13 -7.79
C GLY A 231 5.72 -17.92 -8.85
N GLN A 232 5.07 -18.93 -9.41
CA GLN A 232 5.61 -19.68 -10.53
C GLN A 232 5.61 -18.81 -11.80
N THR A 233 6.58 -19.06 -12.67
CA THR A 233 6.77 -18.37 -13.94
C THR A 233 6.86 -19.39 -15.07
N PHE A 234 6.81 -18.93 -16.30
CA PHE A 234 7.15 -19.78 -17.46
C PHE A 234 8.58 -20.28 -17.35
N LEU A 235 8.80 -21.51 -17.76
CA LEU A 235 10.14 -22.03 -17.95
C LEU A 235 10.75 -21.40 -19.22
N ARG A 236 11.93 -20.80 -19.08
CA ARG A 236 12.62 -20.07 -20.15
C ARG A 236 14.01 -20.62 -20.44
N VAL A 237 14.50 -20.31 -21.64
CA VAL A 237 15.89 -20.56 -21.99
C VAL A 237 16.79 -19.63 -21.17
N THR A 238 17.65 -20.19 -20.33
CA THR A 238 18.54 -19.45 -19.43
C THR A 238 19.96 -19.27 -19.95
N ASP A 239 20.35 -20.02 -20.99
CA ASP A 239 21.65 -19.87 -21.64
C ASP A 239 21.74 -18.54 -22.39
N LYS A 240 22.60 -17.64 -21.90
CA LYS A 240 22.79 -16.28 -22.46
C LYS A 240 23.44 -16.27 -23.82
N ASP A 241 24.16 -17.31 -24.16
CA ASP A 241 24.84 -17.45 -25.47
C ASP A 241 23.92 -18.06 -26.53
N SER A 242 22.73 -18.54 -26.11
CA SER A 242 21.73 -19.07 -27.03
C SER A 242 21.00 -17.94 -27.78
N PRO A 243 20.78 -18.09 -29.10
CA PRO A 243 19.93 -17.16 -29.86
C PRO A 243 18.48 -17.13 -29.38
N HIS A 244 18.10 -18.09 -28.56
CA HIS A 244 16.76 -18.22 -27.97
C HIS A 244 16.68 -17.76 -26.51
N TYR A 245 17.71 -17.08 -25.98
CA TYR A 245 17.73 -16.61 -24.60
C TYR A 245 16.44 -15.84 -24.22
N GLY A 246 15.85 -16.20 -23.08
CA GLY A 246 14.63 -15.59 -22.56
C GLY A 246 13.32 -16.08 -23.18
N LYS A 247 13.36 -16.82 -24.30
CA LYS A 247 12.14 -17.39 -24.88
C LYS A 247 11.54 -18.46 -23.96
N VAL A 248 10.22 -18.54 -23.96
CA VAL A 248 9.47 -19.55 -23.19
C VAL A 248 9.63 -20.91 -23.86
N ILE A 249 9.88 -21.93 -23.07
CA ILE A 249 9.97 -23.32 -23.53
C ILE A 249 8.57 -23.93 -23.48
N VAL A 250 8.16 -24.56 -24.58
CA VAL A 250 6.92 -25.34 -24.68
C VAL A 250 7.24 -26.83 -24.74
N GLY A 251 6.26 -27.65 -24.37
CA GLY A 251 6.31 -29.11 -24.57
C GLY A 251 6.08 -29.49 -26.05
N ASP A 252 6.14 -30.80 -26.33
CA ASP A 252 5.85 -31.35 -27.67
C ASP A 252 4.38 -31.10 -28.07
N ASP A 253 3.51 -30.81 -27.11
CA ASP A 253 2.12 -30.41 -27.29
C ASP A 253 1.95 -28.91 -27.62
N GLY A 254 3.02 -28.14 -27.73
CA GLY A 254 3.01 -26.69 -27.99
C GLY A 254 2.59 -25.83 -26.80
N LEU A 255 2.31 -26.43 -25.63
CA LEU A 255 1.88 -25.71 -24.43
C LEU A 255 3.06 -25.27 -23.57
N PRO A 256 3.00 -24.06 -22.95
CA PRO A 256 4.07 -23.55 -22.10
C PRO A 256 4.41 -24.48 -20.93
N LEU A 257 5.71 -24.67 -20.71
CA LEU A 257 6.22 -25.31 -19.51
C LEU A 257 6.38 -24.28 -18.40
N ILE A 258 6.13 -24.74 -17.17
CA ILE A 258 6.10 -23.90 -15.97
C ILE A 258 7.30 -24.24 -15.09
N SER A 259 7.98 -23.23 -14.58
CA SER A 259 9.08 -23.41 -13.63
C SER A 259 8.57 -24.04 -12.34
N ALA A 260 9.30 -25.02 -11.82
CA ALA A 260 9.01 -25.59 -10.50
C ALA A 260 9.35 -24.59 -9.37
N GLU A 261 10.32 -23.72 -9.61
CA GLU A 261 10.74 -22.70 -8.64
C GLU A 261 9.88 -21.45 -8.74
N LYS A 262 9.59 -20.84 -7.59
CA LYS A 262 8.95 -19.54 -7.50
C LYS A 262 10.00 -18.43 -7.62
N SER A 263 9.65 -17.39 -8.33
CA SER A 263 10.45 -16.19 -8.47
C SER A 263 9.60 -14.95 -8.25
N LYS A 264 10.24 -13.80 -8.09
CA LYS A 264 9.55 -12.53 -7.95
C LYS A 264 8.83 -12.20 -9.25
N VAL A 265 7.52 -11.98 -9.17
CA VAL A 265 6.64 -11.59 -10.30
C VAL A 265 6.12 -10.17 -10.17
N GLY A 266 6.26 -9.54 -8.99
CA GLY A 266 5.84 -8.16 -8.78
C GLY A 266 6.12 -7.67 -7.36
N ASN A 267 5.61 -6.48 -7.02
CA ASN A 267 5.60 -5.92 -5.67
C ASN A 267 4.27 -5.18 -5.44
N GLN A 268 3.63 -5.40 -4.31
CA GLN A 268 2.29 -4.86 -4.02
C GLN A 268 2.25 -3.35 -3.71
N SER A 269 3.40 -2.73 -3.42
CA SER A 269 3.47 -1.34 -2.96
C SER A 269 3.43 -0.37 -4.14
N PRO A 270 2.61 0.69 -4.10
CA PRO A 270 2.62 1.69 -5.16
C PRO A 270 3.95 2.45 -5.18
N ASP A 271 4.32 2.94 -6.36
CA ASP A 271 5.49 3.81 -6.52
C ASP A 271 5.25 5.17 -5.89
N TRP A 272 4.08 5.75 -6.12
CA TRP A 272 3.63 7.00 -5.54
C TRP A 272 2.11 7.17 -5.67
N MET A 273 1.56 8.07 -4.88
CA MET A 273 0.14 8.45 -4.92
C MET A 273 0.01 9.97 -5.00
N LEU A 274 -1.04 10.43 -5.68
CA LEU A 274 -1.37 11.86 -5.81
C LEU A 274 -2.88 12.06 -5.77
N GLY A 275 -3.36 12.91 -4.86
CA GLY A 275 -4.72 13.39 -4.82
C GLY A 275 -4.80 14.83 -5.30
N LEU A 276 -5.66 15.12 -6.29
CA LEU A 276 -5.92 16.47 -6.80
C LEU A 276 -7.34 16.88 -6.50
N THR A 277 -7.53 17.76 -5.52
CA THR A 277 -8.82 18.35 -5.19
C THR A 277 -8.94 19.72 -5.85
N ASN A 278 -10.05 19.94 -6.56
CA ASN A 278 -10.42 21.24 -7.09
C ASN A 278 -11.77 21.67 -6.50
N SER A 279 -11.86 22.92 -6.11
CA SER A 279 -13.07 23.51 -5.54
C SER A 279 -13.35 24.86 -6.20
N PHE A 280 -14.55 25.01 -6.71
CA PHE A 280 -15.05 26.21 -7.38
C PHE A 280 -16.25 26.75 -6.64
N SER A 281 -16.33 28.05 -6.50
CA SER A 281 -17.54 28.70 -5.99
C SER A 281 -17.92 29.91 -6.84
N TYR A 282 -19.22 30.08 -7.09
CA TYR A 282 -19.78 31.21 -7.83
C TYR A 282 -21.25 31.41 -7.50
N LYS A 283 -21.63 32.62 -7.05
CA LYS A 283 -23.03 33.02 -6.76
C LYS A 283 -23.82 32.00 -5.92
N GLY A 284 -23.16 31.40 -4.92
CA GLY A 284 -23.77 30.41 -4.04
C GLY A 284 -23.63 28.97 -4.51
N PHE A 285 -23.31 28.71 -5.78
CA PHE A 285 -22.95 27.39 -6.27
C PHE A 285 -21.55 27.01 -5.80
N ASN A 286 -21.39 25.76 -5.39
CA ASN A 286 -20.12 25.16 -5.01
C ASN A 286 -19.97 23.83 -5.75
N LEU A 287 -18.88 23.68 -6.48
CA LEU A 287 -18.48 22.44 -7.15
C LEU A 287 -17.13 22.03 -6.61
N SER A 288 -17.00 20.80 -6.16
CA SER A 288 -15.70 20.22 -5.83
C SER A 288 -15.57 18.81 -6.40
N PHE A 289 -14.36 18.42 -6.73
CA PHE A 289 -14.05 17.05 -7.12
C PHE A 289 -12.61 16.67 -6.74
N LEU A 290 -12.41 15.37 -6.52
CA LEU A 290 -11.11 14.75 -6.24
C LEU A 290 -10.77 13.77 -7.35
N VAL A 291 -9.63 13.97 -8.00
CA VAL A 291 -8.99 12.98 -8.85
C VAL A 291 -7.82 12.37 -8.09
N ASP A 292 -7.81 11.06 -8.03
CA ASP A 292 -6.84 10.26 -7.28
C ASP A 292 -6.03 9.39 -8.24
N PHE A 293 -4.72 9.37 -8.02
CA PHE A 293 -3.72 8.62 -8.79
C PHE A 293 -3.01 7.65 -7.85
N ARG A 294 -3.08 6.39 -8.16
CA ARG A 294 -2.20 5.37 -7.60
C ARG A 294 -1.36 4.83 -8.74
N ILE A 295 -0.06 5.04 -8.69
CA ILE A 295 0.87 4.65 -9.76
C ILE A 295 1.80 3.57 -9.25
N GLY A 296 1.93 2.50 -10.03
CA GLY A 296 2.75 1.33 -9.70
C GLY A 296 2.08 0.42 -8.65
N GLY A 297 2.86 -0.56 -8.24
CA GLY A 297 2.39 -1.70 -7.46
C GLY A 297 1.75 -2.76 -8.34
N ASP A 298 1.82 -3.99 -7.89
CA ASP A 298 1.27 -5.14 -8.59
C ASP A 298 0.23 -5.86 -7.75
N ILE A 299 -0.73 -6.49 -8.43
CA ILE A 299 -1.77 -7.29 -7.80
C ILE A 299 -1.98 -8.58 -8.60
N TYR A 300 -1.93 -9.71 -7.92
CA TYR A 300 -2.35 -10.98 -8.50
C TYR A 300 -3.86 -11.13 -8.44
N SER A 301 -4.49 -11.51 -9.55
CA SER A 301 -5.92 -11.71 -9.64
C SER A 301 -6.29 -13.19 -9.94
N ALA A 302 -6.75 -13.89 -8.92
CA ALA A 302 -7.35 -15.21 -9.09
C ALA A 302 -8.69 -15.14 -9.84
N THR A 303 -9.43 -14.04 -9.72
CA THR A 303 -10.65 -13.80 -10.49
C THR A 303 -10.37 -13.76 -11.99
N ALA A 304 -9.32 -13.02 -12.41
CA ALA A 304 -8.91 -12.99 -13.81
C ALA A 304 -8.54 -14.40 -14.31
N SER A 305 -7.72 -15.13 -13.55
CA SER A 305 -7.37 -16.51 -13.86
C SER A 305 -8.60 -17.38 -14.10
N ASN A 306 -9.56 -17.34 -13.19
CA ASN A 306 -10.81 -18.09 -13.29
C ASN A 306 -11.64 -17.70 -14.53
N LEU A 307 -11.69 -16.42 -14.87
CA LEU A 307 -12.41 -15.94 -16.08
C LEU A 307 -11.75 -16.45 -17.36
N PHE A 308 -10.41 -16.45 -17.43
CA PHE A 308 -9.68 -16.96 -18.59
C PHE A 308 -9.85 -18.48 -18.74
N VAL A 309 -9.67 -19.26 -17.67
CA VAL A 309 -9.83 -20.72 -17.69
C VAL A 309 -11.24 -21.12 -18.15
N ARG A 310 -12.25 -20.40 -17.70
CA ARG A 310 -13.66 -20.66 -18.06
C ARG A 310 -14.07 -20.08 -19.41
N GLY A 311 -13.17 -19.42 -20.13
CA GLY A 311 -13.46 -18.78 -21.41
C GLY A 311 -14.39 -17.56 -21.32
N ASN A 312 -14.55 -16.98 -20.12
CA ASN A 312 -15.41 -15.81 -19.88
C ASN A 312 -14.67 -14.48 -20.04
N ALA A 313 -13.33 -14.51 -20.11
CA ALA A 313 -12.53 -13.30 -20.35
C ALA A 313 -12.51 -12.96 -21.86
N ALA A 314 -12.59 -11.66 -22.18
CA ALA A 314 -12.53 -11.20 -23.58
C ALA A 314 -11.23 -11.64 -24.29
N GLY A 315 -10.10 -11.73 -23.56
CA GLY A 315 -8.81 -12.20 -24.11
C GLY A 315 -8.78 -13.67 -24.54
N THR A 316 -9.86 -14.46 -24.29
CA THR A 316 -9.97 -15.83 -24.81
C THR A 316 -10.55 -15.88 -26.23
N VAL A 317 -10.88 -14.73 -26.81
CA VAL A 317 -11.46 -14.58 -28.15
C VAL A 317 -10.63 -13.60 -28.96
N VAL A 318 -10.21 -13.99 -30.16
CA VAL A 318 -9.48 -13.15 -31.09
C VAL A 318 -10.32 -12.96 -32.35
N ASN A 319 -10.57 -11.72 -32.76
CA ASN A 319 -11.44 -11.38 -33.90
C ASN A 319 -12.81 -12.04 -33.91
N GLY A 320 -13.41 -12.25 -32.73
CA GLY A 320 -14.71 -12.87 -32.56
C GLY A 320 -14.72 -14.42 -32.56
N GLU A 321 -13.54 -15.04 -32.70
CA GLU A 321 -13.38 -16.49 -32.79
C GLU A 321 -12.33 -17.03 -31.82
N ARG A 322 -12.34 -18.34 -31.60
CA ARG A 322 -11.34 -19.08 -30.83
C ARG A 322 -10.59 -20.07 -31.72
N GLN A 323 -9.90 -19.53 -32.72
CA GLN A 323 -9.07 -20.32 -33.62
C GLN A 323 -7.81 -20.83 -32.93
N ASP A 324 -7.31 -22.00 -33.38
CA ASP A 324 -6.03 -22.52 -32.95
C ASP A 324 -4.90 -21.52 -33.28
N PHE A 325 -3.92 -21.42 -32.42
CA PHE A 325 -2.79 -20.51 -32.59
C PHE A 325 -1.50 -21.15 -32.11
N VAL A 326 -0.37 -20.71 -32.67
CA VAL A 326 0.95 -21.04 -32.15
C VAL A 326 1.32 -20.02 -31.07
N VAL A 327 1.68 -20.49 -29.87
CA VAL A 327 2.07 -19.60 -28.79
C VAL A 327 3.27 -18.78 -29.24
N PRO A 328 3.16 -17.43 -29.27
CA PRO A 328 4.19 -16.60 -29.84
C PRO A 328 5.45 -16.56 -28.97
N ASN A 329 6.61 -16.35 -29.59
CA ASN A 329 7.92 -16.20 -28.92
C ASN A 329 8.28 -17.40 -28.03
N THR A 330 8.04 -18.62 -28.52
CA THR A 330 8.29 -19.85 -27.78
C THR A 330 9.18 -20.81 -28.57
N VAL A 331 9.84 -21.72 -27.87
CA VAL A 331 10.73 -22.73 -28.42
C VAL A 331 10.44 -24.12 -27.87
N VAL A 332 10.72 -25.14 -28.66
CA VAL A 332 10.67 -26.56 -28.26
C VAL A 332 12.12 -27.07 -28.09
N ARG A 333 12.35 -27.91 -27.07
CA ARG A 333 13.63 -28.64 -26.93
C ARG A 333 13.73 -29.72 -28.00
N LYS A 334 14.81 -29.70 -28.76
CA LYS A 334 15.09 -30.71 -29.80
C LYS A 334 16.58 -30.96 -29.95
N ASP A 335 16.97 -32.22 -29.98
CA ASP A 335 18.36 -32.67 -30.24
C ASP A 335 19.43 -31.96 -29.36
N GLY A 336 19.10 -31.73 -28.08
CA GLY A 336 19.99 -31.05 -27.14
C GLY A 336 20.02 -29.51 -27.25
N GLY A 337 19.26 -28.93 -28.20
CA GLY A 337 19.11 -27.50 -28.42
C GLY A 337 17.68 -27.00 -28.37
N TYR A 338 17.40 -25.88 -29.01
CA TYR A 338 16.08 -25.25 -29.11
C TYR A 338 15.76 -24.92 -30.57
N VAL A 339 14.50 -25.12 -30.94
CA VAL A 339 13.94 -24.71 -32.25
C VAL A 339 12.68 -23.88 -32.02
N GLU A 340 12.36 -23.01 -33.00
CA GLU A 340 11.10 -22.21 -32.92
C GLU A 340 9.90 -23.15 -32.86
N ASN A 341 8.94 -22.79 -32.00
CA ASN A 341 7.68 -23.51 -31.88
C ASN A 341 6.81 -23.26 -33.12
N ASN A 342 6.26 -24.33 -33.69
CA ASN A 342 5.29 -24.30 -34.79
C ASN A 342 4.04 -25.17 -34.49
N VAL A 343 3.87 -25.63 -33.26
CA VAL A 343 2.75 -26.50 -32.86
C VAL A 343 1.55 -25.63 -32.48
N PRO A 344 0.41 -25.77 -33.19
CA PRO A 344 -0.79 -25.03 -32.85
C PRO A 344 -1.47 -25.63 -31.61
N VAL A 345 -2.04 -24.76 -30.80
CA VAL A 345 -2.80 -25.10 -29.58
C VAL A 345 -4.18 -24.45 -29.63
N THR A 346 -5.17 -25.06 -28.99
CA THR A 346 -6.48 -24.44 -28.80
C THR A 346 -6.41 -23.39 -27.69
N HIS A 347 -7.26 -22.36 -27.76
CA HIS A 347 -7.42 -21.41 -26.66
C HIS A 347 -7.79 -22.10 -25.35
N GLN A 348 -8.62 -23.15 -25.41
CA GLN A 348 -9.01 -23.90 -24.22
C GLN A 348 -7.78 -24.54 -23.56
N ASN A 349 -7.00 -25.33 -24.30
CA ASN A 349 -5.83 -26.03 -23.73
C ASN A 349 -4.79 -25.05 -23.20
N TYR A 350 -4.57 -23.93 -23.88
CA TYR A 350 -3.65 -22.89 -23.44
C TYR A 350 -4.10 -22.28 -22.10
N TRP A 351 -5.35 -21.82 -22.01
CA TRP A 351 -5.85 -21.18 -20.78
C TRP A 351 -6.04 -22.17 -19.64
N GLU A 352 -6.41 -23.42 -19.91
CA GLU A 352 -6.43 -24.47 -18.89
C GLU A 352 -5.02 -24.75 -18.34
N ARG A 353 -4.00 -24.79 -19.22
CA ARG A 353 -2.61 -25.01 -18.79
C ARG A 353 -2.11 -23.92 -17.84
N ILE A 354 -2.29 -22.66 -18.18
CA ILE A 354 -1.75 -21.55 -17.41
C ILE A 354 -2.70 -21.07 -16.31
N GLY A 355 -3.98 -21.29 -16.44
CA GLY A 355 -4.98 -20.87 -15.45
C GLY A 355 -5.24 -21.90 -14.36
N SER A 356 -4.98 -23.20 -14.59
CA SER A 356 -5.16 -24.28 -13.60
C SER A 356 -3.90 -24.60 -12.82
N THR A 357 -2.79 -23.91 -13.06
CA THR A 357 -1.54 -24.16 -12.38
C THR A 357 -1.68 -23.93 -10.89
N GLY A 358 -1.46 -24.96 -10.09
CA GLY A 358 -1.60 -24.90 -8.63
C GLY A 358 -3.01 -24.56 -8.13
N ASN A 359 -4.05 -24.81 -8.93
CA ASN A 359 -5.47 -24.50 -8.73
C ASN A 359 -5.89 -23.03 -8.91
N TYR A 360 -4.98 -22.09 -9.15
CA TYR A 360 -5.30 -20.65 -9.13
C TYR A 360 -4.69 -19.85 -10.26
N GLY A 361 -4.01 -20.52 -11.21
CA GLY A 361 -3.37 -19.87 -12.35
C GLY A 361 -1.91 -19.50 -12.14
N LEU A 362 -1.22 -19.23 -13.25
CA LEU A 362 0.20 -18.90 -13.29
C LEU A 362 0.43 -17.45 -12.83
N PRO A 363 1.09 -17.21 -11.69
CA PRO A 363 1.27 -15.86 -11.15
C PRO A 363 1.88 -14.85 -12.11
N GLU A 364 2.85 -15.27 -12.94
CA GLU A 364 3.44 -14.37 -13.94
C GLU A 364 2.41 -13.78 -14.92
N VAL A 365 1.36 -14.53 -15.27
CA VAL A 365 0.35 -14.10 -16.26
C VAL A 365 -0.77 -13.29 -15.60
N PHE A 366 -1.11 -13.61 -14.36
CA PHE A 366 -2.25 -13.03 -13.67
C PHE A 366 -1.86 -12.02 -12.59
N THR A 367 -0.59 -11.60 -12.57
CA THR A 367 -0.14 -10.44 -11.81
C THR A 367 -0.16 -9.23 -12.73
N TYR A 368 -0.90 -8.21 -12.37
CA TYR A 368 -1.16 -7.00 -13.14
C TYR A 368 -0.61 -5.78 -12.41
N ASP A 369 -0.18 -4.79 -13.17
CA ASP A 369 0.09 -3.45 -12.64
C ASP A 369 -1.21 -2.85 -12.08
N ALA A 370 -1.18 -2.49 -10.79
CA ALA A 370 -2.32 -1.95 -10.06
C ALA A 370 -2.50 -0.44 -10.24
N THR A 371 -1.76 0.18 -11.17
CA THR A 371 -1.93 1.59 -11.53
C THR A 371 -3.39 1.89 -11.85
N ASN A 372 -3.93 2.91 -11.19
CA ASN A 372 -5.26 3.39 -11.49
C ASN A 372 -5.41 4.89 -11.24
N ILE A 373 -6.30 5.51 -12.02
CA ILE A 373 -6.66 6.92 -11.90
C ILE A 373 -8.17 6.99 -11.75
N ARG A 374 -8.66 7.69 -10.71
CA ARG A 374 -10.09 7.74 -10.38
C ARG A 374 -10.58 9.16 -10.13
N LEU A 375 -11.76 9.43 -10.63
CA LEU A 375 -12.59 10.51 -10.11
C LEU A 375 -13.31 9.97 -8.86
N ARG A 376 -12.74 10.23 -7.69
CA ARG A 376 -13.20 9.68 -6.39
C ARG A 376 -14.55 10.19 -5.98
N ASN A 377 -14.70 11.49 -6.06
CA ASN A 377 -15.97 12.14 -5.73
C ASN A 377 -16.17 13.40 -6.56
N ILE A 378 -17.44 13.76 -6.67
CA ILE A 378 -17.87 15.06 -7.16
C ILE A 378 -19.01 15.53 -6.26
N THR A 379 -18.91 16.76 -5.79
CA THR A 379 -19.91 17.40 -4.95
C THR A 379 -20.41 18.67 -5.64
N LEU A 380 -21.72 18.78 -5.80
CA LEU A 380 -22.39 19.99 -6.22
C LEU A 380 -23.26 20.50 -5.07
N GLY A 381 -23.07 21.75 -4.68
CA GLY A 381 -23.82 22.36 -3.59
C GLY A 381 -24.33 23.75 -3.98
N TYR A 382 -25.35 24.20 -3.25
CA TYR A 382 -25.86 25.55 -3.32
C TYR A 382 -26.09 26.12 -1.93
N THR A 383 -25.48 27.26 -1.66
CA THR A 383 -25.65 28.04 -0.42
C THR A 383 -26.58 29.21 -0.70
N PHE A 384 -27.72 29.20 -0.07
CA PHE A 384 -28.71 30.26 -0.18
C PHE A 384 -28.21 31.53 0.49
N ASN A 385 -28.30 32.67 -0.21
CA ASN A 385 -27.94 33.94 0.39
C ASN A 385 -29.02 34.44 1.37
N ARG A 386 -28.65 35.32 2.29
CA ARG A 386 -29.57 35.84 3.31
C ARG A 386 -30.80 36.55 2.71
N ALA A 387 -30.69 37.16 1.54
CA ALA A 387 -31.82 37.82 0.87
C ALA A 387 -32.91 36.83 0.47
N MET A 388 -32.53 35.64 0.03
CA MET A 388 -33.47 34.55 -0.28
C MET A 388 -34.15 33.97 0.96
N LEU A 389 -33.49 34.00 2.10
CA LEU A 389 -33.99 33.43 3.34
C LEU A 389 -34.82 34.40 4.21
N LYS A 390 -34.93 35.70 3.86
CA LYS A 390 -35.59 36.72 4.67
C LYS A 390 -37.02 36.42 5.09
N LYS A 391 -37.77 35.59 4.35
CA LYS A 391 -39.16 35.22 4.65
C LYS A 391 -39.25 33.81 5.26
N THR A 392 -38.15 33.19 5.67
CA THR A 392 -38.06 31.86 6.27
C THR A 392 -37.51 31.98 7.69
N PRO A 393 -37.71 31.00 8.56
CA PRO A 393 -37.08 30.95 9.88
C PRO A 393 -35.58 30.66 9.83
N PHE A 394 -35.02 30.44 8.62
CA PHE A 394 -33.64 30.00 8.46
C PHE A 394 -32.68 31.17 8.30
N GLN A 395 -31.59 31.18 9.05
CA GLN A 395 -30.47 32.10 8.88
C GLN A 395 -29.44 31.58 7.87
N ARG A 396 -29.35 30.25 7.75
CA ARG A 396 -28.47 29.57 6.82
C ARG A 396 -29.16 28.35 6.22
N LEU A 397 -29.05 28.17 4.92
CA LEU A 397 -29.47 26.96 4.21
C LEU A 397 -28.41 26.61 3.17
N ASN A 398 -27.91 25.38 3.23
CA ASN A 398 -27.04 24.80 2.21
C ASN A 398 -27.59 23.43 1.81
N LEU A 399 -27.66 23.20 0.51
CA LEU A 399 -28.02 21.91 -0.07
C LEU A 399 -26.84 21.41 -0.86
N SER A 400 -26.47 20.14 -0.70
CA SER A 400 -25.44 19.52 -1.53
C SER A 400 -25.73 18.07 -1.85
N ALA A 401 -25.25 17.65 -3.02
CA ALA A 401 -25.27 16.27 -3.47
C ALA A 401 -23.85 15.84 -3.80
N THR A 402 -23.45 14.69 -3.30
CA THR A 402 -22.12 14.09 -3.56
C THR A 402 -22.31 12.71 -4.18
N CYS A 403 -21.59 12.46 -5.26
CA CYS A 403 -21.39 11.13 -5.82
C CYS A 403 -19.98 10.67 -5.48
N ASN A 404 -19.83 9.48 -4.88
CA ASN A 404 -18.53 8.86 -4.62
C ASN A 404 -18.29 7.71 -5.60
N ASN A 405 -17.02 7.40 -5.87
CA ASN A 405 -16.57 6.42 -6.87
C ASN A 405 -17.21 6.67 -8.23
N VAL A 406 -17.05 7.92 -8.72
CA VAL A 406 -17.75 8.42 -9.91
C VAL A 406 -17.30 7.69 -11.16
N TRP A 407 -15.99 7.59 -11.35
CA TRP A 407 -15.44 7.02 -12.58
C TRP A 407 -14.00 6.57 -12.37
N MET A 408 -13.69 5.37 -12.86
CA MET A 408 -12.34 4.86 -13.01
C MET A 408 -11.82 5.28 -14.39
N ILE A 409 -10.98 6.32 -14.42
CA ILE A 409 -10.49 6.95 -15.65
C ILE A 409 -9.50 6.02 -16.36
N HIS A 410 -8.61 5.39 -15.57
CA HIS A 410 -7.58 4.46 -16.06
C HIS A 410 -7.38 3.30 -15.09
N TYR A 411 -7.15 2.10 -15.61
CA TYR A 411 -6.81 0.89 -14.88
C TYR A 411 -6.26 -0.17 -15.84
N ASN A 412 -5.43 -1.10 -15.32
CA ASN A 412 -4.79 -2.15 -16.11
C ASN A 412 -5.40 -3.54 -15.90
N LEU A 413 -6.17 -3.75 -14.84
CA LEU A 413 -6.81 -5.03 -14.57
C LEU A 413 -8.04 -5.25 -15.48
N PRO A 414 -8.21 -6.43 -16.12
CA PRO A 414 -9.30 -6.67 -17.05
C PRO A 414 -10.64 -6.86 -16.31
N GLY A 415 -11.43 -5.79 -16.18
CA GLY A 415 -12.76 -5.82 -15.58
C GLY A 415 -12.81 -6.02 -14.06
N ILE A 416 -11.69 -5.85 -13.38
CA ILE A 416 -11.53 -6.01 -11.94
C ILE A 416 -11.07 -4.69 -11.35
N ASP A 417 -11.60 -4.33 -10.19
CA ASP A 417 -11.20 -3.14 -9.48
C ASP A 417 -9.84 -3.36 -8.78
N PRO A 418 -8.77 -2.60 -9.13
CA PRO A 418 -7.45 -2.77 -8.53
C PRO A 418 -7.38 -2.49 -7.02
N GLU A 419 -8.41 -1.91 -6.42
CA GLU A 419 -8.50 -1.68 -4.97
C GLU A 419 -9.32 -2.74 -4.23
N SER A 420 -9.95 -3.66 -4.96
CA SER A 420 -10.68 -4.78 -4.37
C SER A 420 -9.71 -5.89 -4.00
N VAL A 421 -9.17 -5.82 -2.79
CA VAL A 421 -8.21 -6.81 -2.27
C VAL A 421 -8.90 -7.76 -1.30
N SER A 422 -8.52 -9.04 -1.35
CA SER A 422 -9.13 -10.09 -0.53
C SER A 422 -8.55 -10.16 0.90
N ALA A 423 -7.34 -9.64 1.11
CA ALA A 423 -6.62 -9.75 2.37
C ALA A 423 -6.57 -8.39 3.11
N THR A 424 -7.72 -7.79 3.41
CA THR A 424 -7.85 -6.41 3.91
C THR A 424 -7.26 -6.14 5.30
N ASN A 425 -7.13 -7.14 6.16
CA ASN A 425 -6.61 -6.99 7.52
C ASN A 425 -5.21 -7.60 7.68
N THR A 426 -4.45 -7.67 6.60
CA THR A 426 -3.11 -8.23 6.59
C THR A 426 -2.15 -7.33 5.82
N ASN A 427 -0.85 -7.58 5.96
CA ASN A 427 0.18 -6.92 5.19
C ASN A 427 0.31 -7.49 3.74
N ALA A 428 -0.64 -8.30 3.29
CA ALA A 428 -0.64 -8.96 1.99
C ALA A 428 -1.79 -8.43 1.12
N THR A 429 -1.64 -7.20 0.63
CA THR A 429 -2.65 -6.50 -0.17
C THR A 429 -2.53 -6.73 -1.68
N GLY A 430 -1.49 -7.44 -2.12
CA GLY A 430 -1.24 -7.76 -3.54
C GLY A 430 -2.05 -8.96 -4.08
N PHE A 431 -3.23 -9.25 -3.52
CA PHE A 431 -4.03 -10.41 -3.89
C PHE A 431 -5.52 -10.08 -3.98
N GLU A 432 -6.13 -10.48 -5.09
CA GLU A 432 -7.56 -10.40 -5.34
C GLU A 432 -8.12 -11.77 -5.72
N ASN A 433 -9.26 -12.16 -5.12
CA ASN A 433 -10.00 -13.39 -5.44
C ASN A 433 -11.49 -13.20 -5.14
N GLY A 434 -12.28 -12.84 -6.15
CA GLY A 434 -13.73 -12.67 -6.03
C GLY A 434 -14.14 -11.54 -5.08
N ALA A 435 -13.26 -10.57 -4.83
CA ALA A 435 -13.57 -9.45 -3.96
C ALA A 435 -14.60 -8.52 -4.61
N ALA A 436 -15.55 -8.02 -3.82
CA ALA A 436 -16.54 -7.10 -4.32
C ALA A 436 -15.89 -5.78 -4.77
N PRO A 437 -16.26 -5.25 -5.95
CA PRO A 437 -15.74 -3.96 -6.40
C PRO A 437 -16.23 -2.82 -5.49
N THR A 438 -15.51 -1.70 -5.52
CA THR A 438 -15.92 -0.48 -4.81
C THR A 438 -17.29 -0.02 -5.30
N SER A 439 -18.20 0.29 -4.36
CA SER A 439 -19.56 0.74 -4.68
C SER A 439 -19.61 2.23 -4.98
N ARG A 440 -20.49 2.63 -5.93
CA ARG A 440 -20.85 4.03 -6.13
C ARG A 440 -21.94 4.41 -5.13
N SER A 441 -21.79 5.55 -4.46
CA SER A 441 -22.78 6.05 -3.51
C SER A 441 -23.15 7.50 -3.80
N PHE A 442 -24.39 7.83 -3.48
CA PHE A 442 -24.94 9.18 -3.57
C PHE A 442 -25.34 9.64 -2.19
N THR A 443 -24.90 10.81 -1.79
CA THR A 443 -25.20 11.42 -0.50
C THR A 443 -25.83 12.79 -0.74
N PHE A 444 -26.98 13.03 -0.11
CA PHE A 444 -27.64 14.34 -0.12
C PHE A 444 -27.51 14.94 1.27
N ASN A 445 -27.08 16.19 1.34
CA ASN A 445 -26.81 16.88 2.58
C ASN A 445 -27.61 18.18 2.62
N VAL A 446 -28.30 18.40 3.74
CA VAL A 446 -29.06 19.63 4.02
C VAL A 446 -28.53 20.21 5.32
N THR A 447 -27.96 21.41 5.26
CA THR A 447 -27.50 22.13 6.46
C THR A 447 -28.41 23.30 6.68
N VAL A 448 -29.04 23.37 7.85
CA VAL A 448 -29.96 24.44 8.26
C VAL A 448 -29.42 25.10 9.51
N GLY A 449 -29.44 26.43 9.54
CA GLY A 449 -29.17 27.25 10.72
C GLY A 449 -30.39 28.15 11.01
N PHE A 450 -30.76 28.27 12.24
CA PHE A 450 -31.87 29.08 12.73
C PHE A 450 -31.40 30.36 13.42
#